data_eb05c05aebb5dcc38b545f89636a8e61
#
_entry.id   eb05c05aebb5dcc38b545f89636a8e61
#
_cell.length_a   1.000
_cell.length_b   1.000
_cell.length_c   1.000
_cell.angle_alpha   90.00
_cell.angle_beta   90.00
_cell.angle_gamma   90.00
#
_symmetry.space_group_name_H-M   'P 1'
#
loop_
_entity.id
_entity.type
_entity.pdbx_description
1 polymer ?
#
loop_
_entity_poly.entity_id
_entity_poly.type
_entity_poly.pdbx_seq_one_letter_code
_entity_poly.pdbx_strand_id
1 'polypeptide(L)'
;MRMFSTRHTRLLLILVLCIVSAGAGAQGLAKGADVSWINQQAAANPPQVFQDASGKTTDFIKLFKDVGGNAIRLRVWVNPQGGWNDGRDTLDKAKRAAAQGMRIMIDFHYSDSWADPGKQTKPAAWASHSVAQLNTDVYNHTQGILKYLKDNGITVTWVQVGNEINSGMLWDQGKTPNFANLGQFINSGYNATKAVYPNAKVIVHLANGYDNANFRWFFDNLRSAGDKWDVIGMSHYPPVGSWQDYNARLETNLRDMISRYGSDVIVAEVGMDWQQAATTRAMLGNLITRSNAIGSRMLGIFYWEPNAYPGWQGYTMGAVDNNGRLTEALQAF
;
A
#
# COMPACT_ATOMS: atom_id res chain seq x y z
N MET A 1 -77.94 33.47 20.48
CA MET A 1 -76.83 33.58 19.53
C MET A 1 -75.57 33.10 20.25
N ARG A 2 -75.18 31.81 20.04
CA ARG A 2 -74.05 31.18 20.72
C ARG A 2 -72.89 31.07 19.72
N MET A 3 -71.75 31.74 20.04
CA MET A 3 -70.51 31.61 19.28
C MET A 3 -69.76 30.34 19.70
N PHE A 4 -69.46 29.47 18.74
CA PHE A 4 -68.60 28.36 18.91
C PHE A 4 -67.13 28.76 18.60
N SER A 5 -66.26 28.68 19.59
CA SER A 5 -64.82 28.86 19.45
C SER A 5 -64.16 27.53 19.10
N THR A 6 -63.59 27.40 17.91
CA THR A 6 -62.79 26.22 17.49
C THR A 6 -61.35 26.42 17.91
N ARG A 7 -60.90 25.64 18.87
CA ARG A 7 -59.45 25.50 19.23
C ARG A 7 -58.75 24.59 18.24
N HIS A 8 -57.80 25.13 17.49
CA HIS A 8 -56.88 24.34 16.66
C HIS A 8 -55.73 23.87 17.53
N THR A 9 -55.69 22.57 17.80
CA THR A 9 -54.54 21.92 18.45
C THR A 9 -53.47 21.60 17.38
N ARG A 10 -52.36 22.34 17.38
CA ARG A 10 -51.20 22.04 16.52
C ARG A 10 -50.40 20.91 17.18
N LEU A 11 -50.41 19.75 16.53
CA LEU A 11 -49.59 18.62 16.88
C LEU A 11 -48.13 18.88 16.38
N LEU A 12 -47.21 19.11 17.29
CA LEU A 12 -45.79 19.28 16.98
C LEU A 12 -45.15 17.90 16.85
N LEU A 13 -44.88 17.46 15.62
CA LEU A 13 -44.18 16.21 15.36
C LEU A 13 -42.67 16.45 15.57
N ILE A 14 -42.14 16.01 16.69
CA ILE A 14 -40.69 16.03 16.95
C ILE A 14 -40.07 14.81 16.26
N LEU A 15 -39.40 15.07 15.14
CA LEU A 15 -38.60 14.06 14.44
C LEU A 15 -37.27 13.87 15.21
N VAL A 16 -37.18 12.81 15.99
CA VAL A 16 -35.93 12.43 16.65
C VAL A 16 -35.03 11.80 15.60
N LEU A 17 -34.05 12.57 15.09
CA LEU A 17 -33.01 12.06 14.22
C LEU A 17 -32.03 11.27 15.09
N CYS A 18 -32.15 9.96 15.13
CA CYS A 18 -31.11 9.08 15.70
C CYS A 18 -29.88 9.14 14.78
N ILE A 19 -28.91 9.98 15.15
CA ILE A 19 -27.58 9.92 14.56
C ILE A 19 -26.93 8.65 15.10
N VAL A 20 -27.00 7.57 14.33
CA VAL A 20 -26.17 6.39 14.57
C VAL A 20 -24.73 6.82 14.21
N SER A 21 -23.98 7.26 15.21
CA SER A 21 -22.53 7.34 15.09
C SER A 21 -22.02 5.91 14.93
N ALA A 22 -21.79 5.50 13.68
CA ALA A 22 -20.98 4.31 13.42
C ALA A 22 -19.62 4.57 14.05
N GLY A 23 -19.41 4.04 15.24
CA GLY A 23 -18.10 4.00 15.86
C GLY A 23 -17.17 3.33 14.85
N ALA A 24 -16.11 4.04 14.43
CA ALA A 24 -15.04 3.44 13.67
C ALA A 24 -14.38 2.40 14.59
N GLY A 25 -14.92 1.18 14.60
CA GLY A 25 -14.27 0.03 15.21
C GLY A 25 -12.85 -0.03 14.63
N ALA A 26 -11.85 -0.24 15.47
CA ALA A 26 -10.47 -0.39 15.04
C ALA A 26 -10.46 -1.43 13.90
N GLN A 27 -10.17 -0.99 12.68
CA GLN A 27 -10.08 -1.89 11.53
C GLN A 27 -8.97 -2.89 11.84
N GLY A 28 -9.28 -4.19 11.82
CA GLY A 28 -8.31 -5.25 12.06
C GLY A 28 -7.12 -5.16 11.09
N LEU A 29 -6.07 -5.93 11.40
CA LEU A 29 -4.85 -6.04 10.60
C LEU A 29 -5.17 -6.16 9.11
N ALA A 30 -4.54 -5.34 8.26
CA ALA A 30 -4.66 -5.50 6.83
C ALA A 30 -3.90 -6.76 6.39
N LYS A 31 -4.61 -7.67 5.72
CA LYS A 31 -4.09 -8.82 5.01
C LYS A 31 -4.12 -8.45 3.53
N GLY A 32 -3.02 -7.91 3.03
CA GLY A 32 -2.95 -7.23 1.75
C GLY A 32 -2.15 -7.97 0.69
N ALA A 33 -2.35 -7.56 -0.56
CA ALA A 33 -1.51 -7.96 -1.69
C ALA A 33 -1.23 -6.75 -2.59
N ASP A 34 0.02 -6.62 -3.10
CA ASP A 34 0.28 -5.85 -4.30
C ASP A 34 -0.14 -6.69 -5.52
N VAL A 35 -0.95 -6.11 -6.41
CA VAL A 35 -1.48 -6.82 -7.58
C VAL A 35 -1.32 -5.98 -8.85
N SER A 36 -0.25 -5.22 -8.90
CA SER A 36 -0.03 -4.23 -9.95
C SER A 36 0.14 -4.84 -11.33
N TRP A 37 0.54 -6.11 -11.44
CA TRP A 37 0.72 -6.82 -12.70
C TRP A 37 -0.54 -7.43 -13.31
N ILE A 38 -1.66 -7.54 -12.59
CA ILE A 38 -2.80 -8.37 -13.04
C ILE A 38 -3.36 -7.98 -14.41
N ASN A 39 -3.39 -6.70 -14.78
CA ASN A 39 -3.87 -6.26 -16.09
C ASN A 39 -2.85 -6.55 -17.19
N GLN A 40 -1.56 -6.39 -16.91
CA GLN A 40 -0.48 -6.73 -17.83
C GLN A 40 -0.43 -8.24 -18.09
N GLN A 41 -0.66 -9.06 -17.06
CA GLN A 41 -0.78 -10.51 -17.19
C GLN A 41 -1.99 -10.93 -18.02
N ALA A 42 -3.13 -10.29 -17.82
CA ALA A 42 -4.33 -10.54 -18.62
C ALA A 42 -4.16 -10.18 -20.10
N ALA A 43 -3.31 -9.18 -20.39
CA ALA A 43 -2.99 -8.75 -21.77
C ALA A 43 -1.82 -9.51 -22.41
N ALA A 44 -1.18 -10.43 -21.70
CA ALA A 44 -0.08 -11.23 -22.25
C ALA A 44 -0.53 -12.18 -23.36
N ASN A 45 0.42 -12.70 -24.12
CA ASN A 45 0.14 -13.70 -25.15
C ASN A 45 1.00 -14.96 -24.91
N PRO A 46 0.39 -16.10 -24.48
CA PRO A 46 -1.02 -16.26 -24.13
C PRO A 46 -1.39 -15.48 -22.85
N PRO A 47 -2.67 -15.08 -22.67
CA PRO A 47 -3.14 -14.42 -21.46
C PRO A 47 -2.94 -15.31 -20.23
N GLN A 48 -2.45 -14.73 -19.13
CA GLN A 48 -2.42 -15.41 -17.85
C GLN A 48 -3.78 -15.26 -17.16
N VAL A 49 -4.38 -16.37 -16.79
CA VAL A 49 -5.70 -16.44 -16.17
C VAL A 49 -5.61 -17.10 -14.81
N PHE A 50 -6.49 -16.71 -13.89
CA PHE A 50 -6.52 -17.29 -12.56
C PHE A 50 -7.71 -18.24 -12.41
N GLN A 51 -7.56 -19.30 -11.60
CA GLN A 51 -8.56 -20.33 -11.41
C GLN A 51 -8.88 -20.54 -9.93
N ASP A 52 -10.16 -20.72 -9.63
CA ASP A 52 -10.60 -21.19 -8.34
C ASP A 52 -10.33 -22.70 -8.12
N ALA A 53 -10.68 -23.23 -6.94
CA ALA A 53 -10.46 -24.63 -6.60
C ALA A 53 -11.22 -25.61 -7.54
N SER A 54 -12.27 -25.15 -8.23
CA SER A 54 -13.02 -25.96 -9.22
C SER A 54 -12.39 -25.92 -10.61
N GLY A 55 -11.36 -25.09 -10.82
CA GLY A 55 -10.73 -24.85 -12.12
C GLY A 55 -11.46 -23.80 -12.97
N LYS A 56 -12.45 -23.10 -12.41
CA LYS A 56 -13.16 -22.03 -13.12
C LYS A 56 -12.30 -20.77 -13.11
N THR A 57 -12.14 -20.16 -14.30
CA THR A 57 -11.46 -18.86 -14.43
C THR A 57 -12.20 -17.78 -13.65
N THR A 58 -11.45 -17.00 -12.89
CA THR A 58 -11.98 -15.92 -12.04
C THR A 58 -10.96 -14.80 -11.87
N ASP A 59 -11.40 -13.68 -11.31
CA ASP A 59 -10.56 -12.54 -10.99
C ASP A 59 -9.63 -12.84 -9.80
N PHE A 60 -8.34 -12.48 -9.90
CA PHE A 60 -7.37 -12.71 -8.83
C PHE A 60 -7.77 -11.96 -7.54
N ILE A 61 -8.26 -10.71 -7.64
CA ILE A 61 -8.67 -9.92 -6.48
C ILE A 61 -9.80 -10.63 -5.73
N LYS A 62 -10.73 -11.25 -6.46
CA LYS A 62 -11.79 -12.07 -5.85
C LYS A 62 -11.21 -13.32 -5.18
N LEU A 63 -10.30 -14.04 -5.84
CA LEU A 63 -9.63 -15.20 -5.21
C LEU A 63 -8.91 -14.82 -3.93
N PHE A 64 -8.19 -13.70 -3.96
CA PHE A 64 -7.49 -13.20 -2.79
C PHE A 64 -8.46 -12.81 -1.66
N LYS A 65 -9.62 -12.24 -2.00
CA LYS A 65 -10.70 -12.00 -1.03
C LYS A 65 -11.20 -13.29 -0.39
N ASP A 66 -11.41 -14.32 -1.20
CA ASP A 66 -11.98 -15.60 -0.75
C ASP A 66 -11.04 -16.33 0.24
N VAL A 67 -9.73 -16.10 0.18
CA VAL A 67 -8.76 -16.64 1.16
C VAL A 67 -8.49 -15.71 2.37
N GLY A 68 -9.25 -14.65 2.53
CA GLY A 68 -9.17 -13.77 3.70
C GLY A 68 -8.47 -12.43 3.46
N GLY A 69 -8.01 -12.15 2.24
CA GLY A 69 -7.46 -10.85 1.85
C GLY A 69 -8.48 -9.72 2.02
N ASN A 70 -8.03 -8.56 2.48
CA ASN A 70 -8.91 -7.42 2.77
C ASN A 70 -8.31 -6.06 2.40
N ALA A 71 -7.15 -6.05 1.74
CA ALA A 71 -6.50 -4.84 1.27
C ALA A 71 -5.70 -5.11 -0.02
N ILE A 72 -5.55 -4.08 -0.85
CA ILE A 72 -4.77 -4.12 -2.09
C ILE A 72 -3.80 -2.96 -2.11
N ARG A 73 -2.55 -3.21 -2.54
CA ARG A 73 -1.54 -2.20 -2.86
C ARG A 73 -1.40 -2.11 -4.37
N LEU A 74 -1.31 -0.90 -4.90
CA LEU A 74 -1.21 -0.60 -6.32
C LEU A 74 -0.08 0.39 -6.55
N ARG A 75 0.91 -0.02 -7.31
CA ARG A 75 2.05 0.77 -7.76
C ARG A 75 1.62 1.79 -8.80
N VAL A 76 2.20 2.99 -8.77
CA VAL A 76 1.99 4.05 -9.74
C VAL A 76 3.32 4.55 -10.29
N TRP A 77 3.45 4.55 -11.62
CA TRP A 77 4.53 5.17 -12.36
C TRP A 77 4.07 6.47 -13.04
N VAL A 78 5.02 7.32 -13.45
CA VAL A 78 4.70 8.64 -14.01
C VAL A 78 4.29 8.54 -15.48
N ASN A 79 5.19 8.08 -16.37
CA ASN A 79 4.93 7.85 -17.79
C ASN A 79 5.43 6.46 -18.18
N PRO A 80 4.77 5.39 -17.73
CA PRO A 80 5.24 4.03 -17.98
C PRO A 80 5.10 3.64 -19.45
N GLN A 81 6.06 2.88 -19.94
CA GLN A 81 5.96 2.26 -21.25
C GLN A 81 4.75 1.32 -21.30
N GLY A 82 3.92 1.45 -22.33
CA GLY A 82 2.72 0.62 -22.51
C GLY A 82 1.55 0.98 -21.60
N GLY A 83 1.67 2.01 -20.75
CA GLY A 83 0.59 2.50 -19.87
C GLY A 83 0.34 1.63 -18.62
N TRP A 84 1.09 0.55 -18.41
CA TRP A 84 0.95 -0.29 -17.21
C TRP A 84 1.36 0.47 -15.96
N ASN A 85 0.49 0.45 -14.93
CA ASN A 85 0.66 1.21 -13.69
C ASN A 85 0.62 2.74 -13.87
N ASP A 86 0.02 3.25 -14.95
CA ASP A 86 -0.41 4.65 -15.02
C ASP A 86 -1.70 4.88 -14.20
N GLY A 87 -2.23 6.11 -14.19
CA GLY A 87 -3.44 6.42 -13.44
C GLY A 87 -4.69 5.67 -13.92
N ARG A 88 -4.79 5.32 -15.22
CA ARG A 88 -5.95 4.59 -15.78
C ARG A 88 -5.91 3.13 -15.41
N ASP A 89 -4.77 2.49 -15.57
CA ASP A 89 -4.54 1.11 -15.19
C ASP A 89 -4.70 0.92 -13.67
N THR A 90 -4.22 1.87 -12.87
CA THR A 90 -4.42 1.91 -11.41
C THR A 90 -5.90 2.04 -11.04
N LEU A 91 -6.65 2.91 -11.73
CA LEU A 91 -8.09 3.09 -11.48
C LEU A 91 -8.88 1.81 -11.75
N ASP A 92 -8.59 1.08 -12.84
CA ASP A 92 -9.26 -0.19 -13.15
C ASP A 92 -9.09 -1.19 -12.00
N LYS A 93 -7.86 -1.42 -11.57
CA LYS A 93 -7.54 -2.30 -10.43
C LYS A 93 -8.19 -1.83 -9.13
N ALA A 94 -8.19 -0.52 -8.87
CA ALA A 94 -8.80 0.07 -7.69
C ALA A 94 -10.32 -0.11 -7.67
N LYS A 95 -11.01 0.00 -8.82
CA LYS A 95 -12.45 -0.27 -8.94
C LYS A 95 -12.78 -1.72 -8.62
N ARG A 96 -11.99 -2.67 -9.13
CA ARG A 96 -12.15 -4.10 -8.85
C ARG A 96 -11.95 -4.41 -7.36
N ALA A 97 -10.94 -3.81 -6.73
CA ALA A 97 -10.69 -3.95 -5.29
C ALA A 97 -11.82 -3.33 -4.44
N ALA A 98 -12.27 -2.12 -4.79
CA ALA A 98 -13.37 -1.43 -4.12
C ALA A 98 -14.69 -2.22 -4.22
N ALA A 99 -14.97 -2.86 -5.36
CA ALA A 99 -16.13 -3.72 -5.53
C ALA A 99 -16.12 -4.96 -4.61
N GLN A 100 -14.94 -5.39 -4.15
CA GLN A 100 -14.77 -6.46 -3.14
C GLN A 100 -14.72 -5.91 -1.70
N GLY A 101 -14.93 -4.62 -1.49
CA GLY A 101 -14.86 -3.98 -0.17
C GLY A 101 -13.45 -3.96 0.44
N MET A 102 -12.40 -3.98 -0.38
CA MET A 102 -11.01 -3.97 0.07
C MET A 102 -10.50 -2.56 0.33
N ARG A 103 -9.64 -2.42 1.33
CA ARG A 103 -8.88 -1.19 1.56
C ARG A 103 -7.82 -1.03 0.47
N ILE A 104 -7.49 0.21 0.11
CA ILE A 104 -6.59 0.50 -1.01
C ILE A 104 -5.39 1.31 -0.51
N MET A 105 -4.19 0.85 -0.87
CA MET A 105 -2.92 1.55 -0.77
C MET A 105 -2.46 1.94 -2.17
N ILE A 106 -2.03 3.18 -2.35
CA ILE A 106 -1.38 3.66 -3.57
C ILE A 106 0.11 3.86 -3.28
N ASP A 107 0.95 3.25 -4.12
CA ASP A 107 2.40 3.29 -4.01
C ASP A 107 3.01 4.08 -5.16
N PHE A 108 3.50 5.28 -4.87
CA PHE A 108 4.16 6.15 -5.85
C PHE A 108 5.65 5.86 -5.93
N HIS A 109 6.12 5.40 -7.09
CA HIS A 109 7.55 5.22 -7.36
C HIS A 109 8.27 6.52 -7.77
N TYR A 110 7.54 7.53 -8.28
CA TYR A 110 8.10 8.76 -8.88
C TYR A 110 9.18 8.49 -9.91
N SER A 111 8.94 7.52 -10.75
CA SER A 111 9.77 7.06 -11.87
C SER A 111 8.84 6.61 -13.01
N ASP A 112 9.38 6.44 -14.21
CA ASP A 112 8.65 5.84 -15.35
C ASP A 112 8.69 4.29 -15.30
N SER A 113 9.42 3.73 -14.34
CA SER A 113 9.61 2.28 -14.14
C SER A 113 9.94 1.96 -12.68
N TRP A 114 10.53 0.80 -12.44
CA TRP A 114 10.96 0.34 -11.13
C TRP A 114 11.81 1.35 -10.37
N ALA A 115 11.49 1.58 -9.12
CA ALA A 115 12.29 2.26 -8.13
C ALA A 115 12.53 1.31 -6.94
N ASP A 116 13.80 1.16 -6.55
CA ASP A 116 14.26 0.27 -5.48
C ASP A 116 15.54 0.87 -4.84
N PRO A 117 16.13 0.24 -3.80
CA PRO A 117 17.31 0.81 -3.12
C PRO A 117 18.53 1.05 -4.02
N GLY A 118 18.62 0.33 -5.14
CA GLY A 118 19.69 0.46 -6.14
C GLY A 118 19.36 1.36 -7.31
N LYS A 119 18.07 1.77 -7.47
CA LYS A 119 17.62 2.52 -8.64
C LYS A 119 16.46 3.46 -8.27
N GLN A 120 16.73 4.77 -8.32
CA GLN A 120 15.73 5.81 -8.03
C GLN A 120 15.76 6.88 -9.16
N THR A 121 15.65 6.40 -10.41
CA THR A 121 15.75 7.24 -11.61
C THR A 121 14.54 8.15 -11.71
N LYS A 122 14.79 9.46 -11.90
CA LYS A 122 13.72 10.42 -12.19
C LYS A 122 12.96 10.03 -13.46
N PRO A 123 11.66 10.36 -13.56
CA PRO A 123 10.95 10.33 -14.83
C PRO A 123 11.70 11.12 -15.90
N ALA A 124 11.67 10.64 -17.14
CA ALA A 124 12.36 11.32 -18.25
C ALA A 124 11.89 12.78 -18.40
N ALA A 125 10.61 13.05 -18.19
CA ALA A 125 10.04 14.39 -18.23
C ALA A 125 10.58 15.34 -17.15
N TRP A 126 11.15 14.79 -16.05
CA TRP A 126 11.67 15.55 -14.91
C TRP A 126 13.22 15.57 -14.88
N ALA A 127 13.89 14.98 -15.87
CA ALA A 127 15.33 14.71 -15.85
C ALA A 127 16.18 15.96 -15.59
N SER A 128 15.79 17.11 -16.19
CA SER A 128 16.49 18.39 -16.07
C SER A 128 15.95 19.32 -15.00
N HIS A 129 14.93 18.89 -14.24
CA HIS A 129 14.27 19.75 -13.27
C HIS A 129 15.13 20.03 -12.05
N SER A 130 15.08 21.27 -11.57
CA SER A 130 15.67 21.70 -10.30
C SER A 130 14.92 21.08 -9.11
N VAL A 131 15.50 21.14 -7.92
CA VAL A 131 14.84 20.68 -6.67
C VAL A 131 13.47 21.33 -6.48
N ALA A 132 13.33 22.63 -6.75
CA ALA A 132 12.05 23.33 -6.63
C ALA A 132 11.00 22.81 -7.63
N GLN A 133 11.42 22.53 -8.87
CA GLN A 133 10.53 21.93 -9.88
C GLN A 133 10.17 20.51 -9.51
N LEU A 134 11.11 19.68 -9.04
CA LEU A 134 10.83 18.32 -8.58
C LEU A 134 9.85 18.28 -7.41
N ASN A 135 9.93 19.23 -6.47
CA ASN A 135 8.94 19.38 -5.42
C ASN A 135 7.52 19.61 -5.97
N THR A 136 7.42 20.48 -6.99
CA THR A 136 6.15 20.76 -7.69
C THR A 136 5.66 19.53 -8.44
N ASP A 137 6.55 18.79 -9.10
CA ASP A 137 6.23 17.58 -9.85
C ASP A 137 5.68 16.47 -8.94
N VAL A 138 6.36 16.20 -7.82
CA VAL A 138 5.90 15.23 -6.82
C VAL A 138 4.52 15.62 -6.30
N TYR A 139 4.32 16.89 -5.93
CA TYR A 139 3.03 17.37 -5.45
C TYR A 139 1.94 17.16 -6.51
N ASN A 140 2.16 17.66 -7.73
CA ASN A 140 1.16 17.65 -8.79
C ASN A 140 0.83 16.23 -9.26
N HIS A 141 1.83 15.35 -9.40
CA HIS A 141 1.61 13.96 -9.79
C HIS A 141 0.80 13.22 -8.72
N THR A 142 1.19 13.34 -7.45
CA THR A 142 0.47 12.73 -6.33
C THR A 142 -0.97 13.23 -6.26
N GLN A 143 -1.16 14.56 -6.26
CA GLN A 143 -2.48 15.16 -6.20
C GLN A 143 -3.35 14.77 -7.39
N GLY A 144 -2.78 14.80 -8.61
CA GLY A 144 -3.49 14.50 -9.85
C GLY A 144 -4.03 13.06 -9.86
N ILE A 145 -3.19 12.07 -9.54
CA ILE A 145 -3.60 10.66 -9.47
C ILE A 145 -4.64 10.46 -8.35
N LEU A 146 -4.38 10.96 -7.16
CA LEU A 146 -5.31 10.78 -6.03
C LEU A 146 -6.65 11.46 -6.29
N LYS A 147 -6.65 12.66 -6.89
CA LYS A 147 -7.88 13.33 -7.29
C LYS A 147 -8.62 12.54 -8.35
N TYR A 148 -7.94 12.02 -9.36
CA TYR A 148 -8.53 11.18 -10.39
C TYR A 148 -9.20 9.95 -9.81
N LEU A 149 -8.57 9.26 -8.85
CA LEU A 149 -9.16 8.14 -8.12
C LEU A 149 -10.41 8.58 -7.33
N LYS A 150 -10.32 9.69 -6.59
CA LYS A 150 -11.42 10.23 -5.78
C LYS A 150 -12.64 10.63 -6.62
N ASP A 151 -12.40 11.31 -7.74
CA ASP A 151 -13.46 11.73 -8.68
C ASP A 151 -14.18 10.53 -9.32
N ASN A 152 -13.53 9.36 -9.32
CA ASN A 152 -14.09 8.08 -9.77
C ASN A 152 -14.63 7.20 -8.61
N GLY A 153 -14.85 7.77 -7.43
CA GLY A 153 -15.50 7.11 -6.30
C GLY A 153 -14.59 6.16 -5.49
N ILE A 154 -13.27 6.19 -5.71
CA ILE A 154 -12.33 5.38 -4.95
C ILE A 154 -11.98 6.06 -3.62
N THR A 155 -11.98 5.29 -2.53
CA THR A 155 -11.43 5.70 -1.24
C THR A 155 -10.06 5.08 -1.03
N VAL A 156 -9.05 5.93 -0.79
CA VAL A 156 -7.67 5.49 -0.52
C VAL A 156 -7.41 5.52 0.98
N THR A 157 -6.90 4.43 1.53
CA THR A 157 -6.61 4.29 2.97
C THR A 157 -5.17 4.70 3.29
N TRP A 158 -4.22 4.32 2.42
CA TRP A 158 -2.80 4.60 2.59
C TRP A 158 -2.20 5.11 1.29
N VAL A 159 -1.22 6.00 1.41
CA VAL A 159 -0.42 6.49 0.29
C VAL A 159 1.04 6.36 0.63
N GLN A 160 1.78 5.59 -0.15
CA GLN A 160 3.21 5.43 -0.04
C GLN A 160 3.89 6.48 -0.93
N VAL A 161 4.77 7.28 -0.33
CA VAL A 161 5.52 8.35 -0.97
C VAL A 161 6.96 7.87 -1.20
N GLY A 162 7.22 7.38 -2.41
CA GLY A 162 8.46 6.69 -2.78
C GLY A 162 8.45 5.20 -2.39
N ASN A 163 9.12 4.37 -3.18
CA ASN A 163 9.28 2.94 -2.96
C ASN A 163 10.71 2.61 -2.58
N GLU A 164 10.90 1.93 -1.42
CA GLU A 164 12.20 1.46 -0.90
C GLU A 164 13.30 2.52 -0.97
N ILE A 165 13.01 3.70 -0.42
CA ILE A 165 13.87 4.88 -0.53
C ILE A 165 15.07 4.90 0.44
N ASN A 166 15.64 3.73 0.76
CA ASN A 166 16.83 3.61 1.62
C ASN A 166 17.98 4.52 1.19
N SER A 167 18.15 4.67 -0.15
CA SER A 167 19.18 5.52 -0.76
C SER A 167 18.61 6.84 -1.28
N GLY A 168 17.42 7.25 -0.80
CA GLY A 168 16.70 8.43 -1.28
C GLY A 168 15.80 8.16 -2.47
N MET A 169 15.29 9.22 -3.10
CA MET A 169 14.45 9.16 -4.31
C MET A 169 14.84 10.27 -5.28
N LEU A 170 14.42 10.18 -6.55
CA LEU A 170 14.67 11.20 -7.58
C LEU A 170 16.15 11.59 -7.68
N TRP A 171 17.00 10.57 -7.92
CA TRP A 171 18.45 10.77 -8.02
C TRP A 171 18.84 11.70 -9.18
N ASP A 172 19.93 12.50 -8.98
CA ASP A 172 20.80 12.56 -7.78
C ASP A 172 20.29 13.51 -6.68
N GLN A 173 19.31 14.38 -6.98
CA GLN A 173 18.93 15.49 -6.11
C GLN A 173 18.43 15.04 -4.72
N GLY A 174 17.65 13.97 -4.64
CA GLY A 174 17.13 13.42 -3.38
C GLY A 174 17.87 12.18 -2.87
N LYS A 175 19.09 11.93 -3.38
CA LYS A 175 19.92 10.81 -2.93
C LYS A 175 20.45 11.06 -1.52
N THR A 176 20.41 10.03 -0.66
CA THR A 176 21.06 10.13 0.67
C THR A 176 22.57 10.30 0.53
N PRO A 177 23.24 11.05 1.44
CA PRO A 177 22.71 11.60 2.69
C PRO A 177 22.08 13.01 2.57
N ASN A 178 21.63 13.45 1.38
CA ASN A 178 20.98 14.77 1.23
C ASN A 178 19.52 14.72 1.74
N PHE A 179 19.34 14.59 3.05
CA PHE A 179 18.02 14.55 3.66
C PHE A 179 17.24 15.86 3.53
N ALA A 180 17.92 17.01 3.34
CA ALA A 180 17.26 18.29 3.13
C ALA A 180 16.41 18.29 1.84
N ASN A 181 16.93 17.75 0.74
CA ASN A 181 16.16 17.63 -0.50
C ASN A 181 15.16 16.47 -0.43
N LEU A 182 15.60 15.31 0.08
CA LEU A 182 14.74 14.13 0.22
C LEU A 182 13.48 14.45 1.01
N GLY A 183 13.63 15.14 2.13
CA GLY A 183 12.52 15.54 2.97
C GLY A 183 11.55 16.50 2.29
N GLN A 184 12.05 17.45 1.50
CA GLN A 184 11.17 18.32 0.71
C GLN A 184 10.29 17.49 -0.25
N PHE A 185 10.85 16.47 -0.93
CA PHE A 185 10.08 15.60 -1.82
C PHE A 185 9.04 14.79 -1.05
N ILE A 186 9.41 14.21 0.10
CA ILE A 186 8.47 13.47 0.97
C ILE A 186 7.35 14.40 1.44
N ASN A 187 7.68 15.60 1.92
CA ASN A 187 6.70 16.60 2.35
C ASN A 187 5.76 17.04 1.22
N SER A 188 6.25 17.13 -0.02
CA SER A 188 5.42 17.43 -1.19
C SER A 188 4.37 16.33 -1.42
N GLY A 189 4.76 15.05 -1.40
CA GLY A 189 3.84 13.91 -1.51
C GLY A 189 2.87 13.83 -0.32
N TYR A 190 3.35 14.09 0.90
CA TYR A 190 2.53 14.14 2.11
C TYR A 190 1.44 15.21 1.98
N ASN A 191 1.82 16.44 1.66
CA ASN A 191 0.89 17.57 1.56
C ASN A 191 -0.13 17.35 0.44
N ALA A 192 0.29 16.82 -0.72
CA ALA A 192 -0.61 16.47 -1.81
C ALA A 192 -1.62 15.40 -1.41
N THR A 193 -1.18 14.37 -0.67
CA THR A 193 -2.06 13.34 -0.13
C THR A 193 -3.12 13.94 0.78
N LYS A 194 -2.71 14.75 1.76
CA LYS A 194 -3.63 15.35 2.74
C LYS A 194 -4.59 16.35 2.10
N ALA A 195 -4.21 17.01 1.01
CA ALA A 195 -5.09 17.90 0.25
C ALA A 195 -6.27 17.15 -0.41
N VAL A 196 -6.07 15.89 -0.82
CA VAL A 196 -7.12 15.08 -1.48
C VAL A 196 -7.83 14.16 -0.50
N TYR A 197 -7.07 13.42 0.31
CA TYR A 197 -7.56 12.46 1.31
C TYR A 197 -7.00 12.81 2.70
N PRO A 198 -7.63 13.72 3.46
CA PRO A 198 -7.12 14.17 4.76
C PRO A 198 -6.91 13.03 5.77
N ASN A 199 -7.72 11.98 5.66
CA ASN A 199 -7.69 10.83 6.56
C ASN A 199 -6.78 9.69 6.09
N ALA A 200 -6.29 9.70 4.84
CA ALA A 200 -5.34 8.69 4.37
C ALA A 200 -4.01 8.85 5.12
N LYS A 201 -3.41 7.72 5.52
CA LYS A 201 -2.11 7.72 6.19
C LYS A 201 -0.99 7.66 5.15
N VAL A 202 0.02 8.51 5.33
CA VAL A 202 1.18 8.59 4.45
C VAL A 202 2.30 7.70 4.97
N ILE A 203 2.80 6.83 4.08
CA ILE A 203 3.84 5.85 4.37
C ILE A 203 5.16 6.32 3.76
N VAL A 204 6.24 6.24 4.55
CA VAL A 204 7.62 6.25 4.07
C VAL A 204 8.15 4.82 4.15
N HIS A 205 8.61 4.26 3.03
CA HIS A 205 8.89 2.84 2.86
C HIS A 205 10.37 2.56 2.60
N LEU A 206 10.95 1.66 3.40
CA LEU A 206 12.31 1.15 3.25
C LEU A 206 12.35 -0.36 3.05
N ALA A 207 13.32 -0.82 2.29
CA ALA A 207 13.70 -2.23 2.20
C ALA A 207 14.36 -2.75 3.48
N ASN A 208 14.44 -4.07 3.60
CA ASN A 208 15.16 -4.78 4.67
C ASN A 208 14.66 -4.45 6.08
N GLY A 209 13.36 -4.68 6.32
CA GLY A 209 12.70 -4.39 7.60
C GLY A 209 13.35 -4.99 8.84
N TYR A 210 14.23 -5.96 8.69
CA TYR A 210 15.04 -6.55 9.78
C TYR A 210 16.28 -5.73 10.17
N ASP A 211 16.65 -4.68 9.40
CA ASP A 211 17.84 -3.85 9.64
C ASP A 211 17.48 -2.60 10.46
N ASN A 212 17.28 -2.80 11.76
CA ASN A 212 16.91 -1.72 12.68
C ASN A 212 17.93 -0.54 12.69
N ALA A 213 19.23 -0.83 12.49
CA ALA A 213 20.24 0.22 12.49
C ALA A 213 20.06 1.18 11.31
N ASN A 214 19.78 0.64 10.10
CA ASN A 214 19.50 1.45 8.92
C ASN A 214 18.19 2.25 9.09
N PHE A 215 17.14 1.65 9.66
CA PHE A 215 15.88 2.35 9.94
C PHE A 215 16.07 3.51 10.90
N ARG A 216 16.81 3.32 12.01
CA ARG A 216 17.13 4.40 12.94
C ARG A 216 17.92 5.52 12.26
N TRP A 217 18.98 5.17 11.54
CA TRP A 217 19.77 6.14 10.80
C TRP A 217 18.91 6.97 9.84
N PHE A 218 18.08 6.31 9.04
CA PHE A 218 17.25 6.99 8.05
C PHE A 218 16.22 7.92 8.70
N PHE A 219 15.41 7.41 9.62
CA PHE A 219 14.32 8.18 10.23
C PHE A 219 14.80 9.23 11.23
N ASP A 220 15.97 9.06 11.87
CA ASP A 220 16.57 10.12 12.71
C ASP A 220 16.99 11.32 11.85
N ASN A 221 17.61 11.07 10.69
CA ASN A 221 17.99 12.14 9.77
C ASN A 221 16.74 12.79 9.12
N LEU A 222 15.76 12.00 8.75
CA LEU A 222 14.52 12.51 8.16
C LEU A 222 13.76 13.40 9.16
N ARG A 223 13.63 12.95 10.41
CA ARG A 223 13.04 13.75 11.50
C ARG A 223 13.80 15.05 11.75
N SER A 224 15.13 15.00 11.71
CA SER A 224 15.99 16.19 11.90
C SER A 224 15.83 17.19 10.76
N ALA A 225 15.47 16.74 9.56
CA ALA A 225 15.14 17.60 8.43
C ALA A 225 13.72 18.22 8.49
N GLY A 226 12.91 17.84 9.49
CA GLY A 226 11.56 18.38 9.69
C GLY A 226 10.47 17.72 8.84
N ASP A 227 10.68 16.46 8.47
CA ASP A 227 9.80 15.75 7.56
C ASP A 227 8.59 15.12 8.24
N LYS A 228 7.57 14.85 7.42
CA LYS A 228 6.27 14.37 7.87
C LYS A 228 5.98 12.98 7.28
N TRP A 229 5.56 12.08 8.14
CA TRP A 229 4.98 10.79 7.78
C TRP A 229 4.00 10.34 8.86
N ASP A 230 3.09 9.44 8.53
CA ASP A 230 2.15 8.83 9.49
C ASP A 230 2.57 7.39 9.83
N VAL A 231 3.19 6.69 8.86
CA VAL A 231 3.48 5.26 8.91
C VAL A 231 4.88 4.96 8.39
N ILE A 232 5.59 4.07 9.07
CA ILE A 232 6.85 3.50 8.59
C ILE A 232 6.56 2.17 7.90
N GLY A 233 6.83 2.09 6.59
CA GLY A 233 6.68 0.90 5.76
C GLY A 233 7.99 0.11 5.65
N MET A 234 7.87 -1.22 5.59
CA MET A 234 9.01 -2.14 5.54
C MET A 234 8.79 -3.23 4.50
N SER A 235 9.80 -3.53 3.67
CA SER A 235 9.87 -4.80 2.91
C SER A 235 10.51 -5.88 3.76
N HIS A 236 10.02 -7.11 3.60
CA HIS A 236 10.47 -8.28 4.34
C HIS A 236 10.55 -9.52 3.47
N TYR A 237 11.73 -9.86 3.01
CA TYR A 237 12.02 -11.04 2.20
C TYR A 237 13.02 -11.96 2.93
N PRO A 238 12.55 -12.76 3.89
CA PRO A 238 13.43 -13.59 4.72
C PRO A 238 13.96 -14.79 3.93
N PRO A 239 15.22 -15.21 4.16
CA PRO A 239 15.71 -16.46 3.62
C PRO A 239 14.92 -17.67 4.14
N VAL A 240 14.66 -18.66 3.28
CA VAL A 240 13.86 -19.86 3.58
C VAL A 240 14.32 -20.56 4.84
N GLY A 241 15.63 -20.75 5.01
CA GLY A 241 16.21 -21.51 6.14
C GLY A 241 16.30 -20.74 7.46
N SER A 242 15.99 -19.45 7.50
CA SER A 242 16.14 -18.60 8.70
C SER A 242 15.01 -17.61 8.89
N TRP A 243 13.87 -17.84 8.26
CA TRP A 243 12.74 -16.90 8.30
C TRP A 243 12.25 -16.62 9.74
N GLN A 244 12.39 -17.56 10.67
CA GLN A 244 12.00 -17.36 12.08
C GLN A 244 12.81 -16.23 12.75
N ASP A 245 14.14 -16.27 12.54
CA ASP A 245 15.03 -15.21 13.05
C ASP A 245 14.72 -13.86 12.40
N TYR A 246 14.54 -13.84 11.09
CA TYR A 246 14.20 -12.62 10.36
C TYR A 246 12.85 -12.04 10.79
N ASN A 247 11.81 -12.86 11.01
CA ASN A 247 10.53 -12.41 11.56
C ASN A 247 10.71 -11.81 12.96
N ALA A 248 11.56 -12.40 13.81
CA ALA A 248 11.83 -11.88 15.15
C ALA A 248 12.57 -10.51 15.10
N ARG A 249 13.56 -10.38 14.21
CA ARG A 249 14.28 -9.12 13.99
C ARG A 249 13.37 -8.05 13.42
N LEU A 250 12.50 -8.39 12.47
CA LEU A 250 11.47 -7.49 11.95
C LEU A 250 10.54 -7.01 13.06
N GLU A 251 10.01 -7.91 13.91
CA GLU A 251 9.16 -7.52 15.05
C GLU A 251 9.88 -6.53 15.98
N THR A 252 11.15 -6.81 16.28
CA THR A 252 11.98 -5.90 17.10
C THR A 252 12.06 -4.51 16.48
N ASN A 253 12.28 -4.43 15.17
CA ASN A 253 12.32 -3.15 14.46
C ASN A 253 10.96 -2.46 14.42
N LEU A 254 9.87 -3.18 14.15
CA LEU A 254 8.51 -2.63 14.16
C LEU A 254 8.19 -1.98 15.53
N ARG A 255 8.49 -2.67 16.64
CA ARG A 255 8.29 -2.15 17.99
C ARG A 255 9.17 -0.94 18.30
N ASP A 256 10.42 -0.95 17.85
CA ASP A 256 11.35 0.17 18.02
C ASP A 256 10.88 1.42 17.24
N MET A 257 10.42 1.27 16.01
CA MET A 257 9.90 2.39 15.22
C MET A 257 8.66 3.02 15.86
N ILE A 258 7.76 2.20 16.39
CA ILE A 258 6.61 2.70 17.17
C ILE A 258 7.07 3.47 18.41
N SER A 259 7.97 2.91 19.19
CA SER A 259 8.45 3.51 20.44
C SER A 259 9.23 4.80 20.22
N ARG A 260 10.12 4.79 19.20
CA ARG A 260 11.07 5.88 18.94
C ARG A 260 10.44 7.07 18.24
N TYR A 261 9.55 6.82 17.29
CA TYR A 261 8.98 7.88 16.43
C TYR A 261 7.52 8.17 16.70
N GLY A 262 6.83 7.35 17.50
CA GLY A 262 5.39 7.48 17.69
C GLY A 262 4.59 7.21 16.41
N SER A 263 5.19 6.53 15.40
CA SER A 263 4.58 6.23 14.11
C SER A 263 3.84 4.90 14.14
N ASP A 264 2.80 4.76 13.32
CA ASP A 264 2.28 3.44 12.99
C ASP A 264 3.28 2.72 12.07
N VAL A 265 3.14 1.39 11.96
CA VAL A 265 4.03 0.57 11.13
C VAL A 265 3.24 -0.37 10.23
N ILE A 266 3.84 -0.75 9.10
CA ILE A 266 3.23 -1.66 8.13
C ILE A 266 4.33 -2.46 7.42
N VAL A 267 4.09 -3.75 7.18
CA VAL A 267 4.89 -4.54 6.24
C VAL A 267 4.29 -4.33 4.86
N ALA A 268 4.90 -3.43 4.08
CA ALA A 268 4.41 -3.01 2.77
C ALA A 268 4.68 -4.06 1.69
N GLU A 269 5.71 -4.91 1.91
CA GLU A 269 6.04 -6.01 1.01
C GLU A 269 6.53 -7.22 1.79
N VAL A 270 6.07 -8.41 1.39
CA VAL A 270 6.60 -9.71 1.84
C VAL A 270 6.46 -10.71 0.70
N GLY A 271 7.39 -11.65 0.62
CA GLY A 271 7.32 -12.74 -0.36
C GLY A 271 8.38 -13.79 -0.08
N MET A 272 8.21 -14.96 -0.69
CA MET A 272 9.16 -16.07 -0.68
C MET A 272 8.96 -16.89 -1.96
N ASP A 273 9.98 -17.63 -2.38
CA ASP A 273 9.92 -18.42 -3.62
C ASP A 273 8.65 -19.30 -3.67
N TRP A 274 7.95 -19.29 -4.81
CA TRP A 274 6.66 -19.96 -4.99
C TRP A 274 6.71 -21.46 -4.72
N GLN A 275 7.87 -22.12 -4.92
CA GLN A 275 8.08 -23.53 -4.62
C GLN A 275 8.12 -23.82 -3.12
N GLN A 276 8.24 -22.80 -2.30
CA GLN A 276 8.27 -22.88 -0.84
C GLN A 276 6.91 -22.57 -0.20
N ALA A 277 5.80 -22.89 -0.87
CA ALA A 277 4.45 -22.49 -0.47
C ALA A 277 4.11 -22.85 1.00
N ALA A 278 4.45 -24.08 1.45
CA ALA A 278 4.24 -24.50 2.84
C ALA A 278 5.08 -23.69 3.84
N THR A 279 6.34 -23.42 3.51
CA THR A 279 7.22 -22.56 4.32
C THR A 279 6.72 -21.12 4.35
N THR A 280 6.25 -20.60 3.21
CA THR A 280 5.65 -19.27 3.10
C THR A 280 4.41 -19.14 3.97
N ARG A 281 3.53 -20.14 3.95
CA ARG A 281 2.36 -20.20 4.83
C ARG A 281 2.75 -20.15 6.31
N ALA A 282 3.76 -20.94 6.71
CA ALA A 282 4.24 -20.94 8.09
C ALA A 282 4.87 -19.60 8.49
N MET A 283 5.68 -19.01 7.62
CA MET A 283 6.31 -17.70 7.80
C MET A 283 5.26 -16.60 7.95
N LEU A 284 4.27 -16.54 7.05
CA LEU A 284 3.16 -15.56 7.11
C LEU A 284 2.30 -15.74 8.36
N GLY A 285 1.94 -16.98 8.73
CA GLY A 285 1.17 -17.25 9.94
C GLY A 285 1.87 -16.78 11.21
N ASN A 286 3.19 -17.01 11.30
CA ASN A 286 4.02 -16.49 12.39
C ASN A 286 4.08 -14.95 12.37
N LEU A 287 4.26 -14.34 11.19
CA LEU A 287 4.30 -12.89 11.04
C LEU A 287 2.97 -12.24 11.43
N ILE A 288 1.84 -12.81 11.04
CA ILE A 288 0.50 -12.36 11.45
C ILE A 288 0.32 -12.43 12.97
N THR A 289 0.75 -13.53 13.59
CA THR A 289 0.69 -13.70 15.04
C THR A 289 1.48 -12.63 15.77
N ARG A 290 2.74 -12.38 15.33
CA ARG A 290 3.60 -11.33 15.88
C ARG A 290 3.00 -9.94 15.68
N SER A 291 2.46 -9.67 14.50
CA SER A 291 1.82 -8.40 14.16
C SER A 291 0.59 -8.13 15.04
N ASN A 292 -0.25 -9.12 15.28
CA ASN A 292 -1.39 -9.00 16.19
C ASN A 292 -0.95 -8.71 17.64
N ALA A 293 0.20 -9.26 18.06
CA ALA A 293 0.76 -9.00 19.40
C ALA A 293 1.36 -7.57 19.55
N ILE A 294 1.66 -6.88 18.44
CA ILE A 294 2.02 -5.45 18.45
C ILE A 294 0.79 -4.58 18.70
N GLY A 295 -0.38 -5.01 18.23
CA GLY A 295 -1.65 -4.32 18.41
C GLY A 295 -1.97 -3.29 17.32
N SER A 296 -2.81 -2.31 17.66
CA SER A 296 -3.44 -1.38 16.70
C SER A 296 -2.49 -0.48 15.90
N ARG A 297 -1.24 -0.35 16.34
CA ARG A 297 -0.22 0.43 15.64
C ARG A 297 0.41 -0.36 14.47
N MET A 298 0.24 -1.66 14.41
CA MET A 298 0.62 -2.51 13.28
C MET A 298 -0.55 -2.61 12.31
N LEU A 299 -0.45 -1.91 11.17
CA LEU A 299 -1.60 -1.68 10.29
C LEU A 299 -1.85 -2.82 9.31
N GLY A 300 -0.82 -3.56 8.89
CA GLY A 300 -1.01 -4.61 7.90
C GLY A 300 0.26 -5.27 7.38
N ILE A 301 0.04 -6.34 6.62
CA ILE A 301 1.06 -7.12 5.91
C ILE A 301 0.57 -7.25 4.48
N PHE A 302 1.42 -6.89 3.49
CA PHE A 302 1.11 -6.96 2.07
C PHE A 302 2.06 -7.94 1.38
N TYR A 303 1.50 -9.00 0.78
CA TYR A 303 2.26 -9.90 -0.07
C TYR A 303 2.52 -9.19 -1.42
N TRP A 304 3.78 -9.18 -1.87
CA TRP A 304 4.11 -8.51 -3.11
C TRP A 304 3.89 -9.44 -4.32
N GLU A 305 3.02 -9.01 -5.23
CA GLU A 305 2.65 -9.68 -6.48
C GLU A 305 2.37 -11.19 -6.34
N PRO A 306 1.48 -11.61 -5.42
CA PRO A 306 1.14 -13.03 -5.28
C PRO A 306 0.51 -13.62 -6.55
N ASN A 307 -0.05 -12.79 -7.43
CA ASN A 307 -0.59 -13.13 -8.74
C ASN A 307 0.48 -13.50 -9.77
N ALA A 308 1.75 -13.19 -9.52
CA ALA A 308 2.81 -13.47 -10.47
C ALA A 308 2.95 -14.98 -10.72
N TYR A 309 2.80 -15.40 -11.98
CA TYR A 309 3.12 -16.74 -12.43
C TYR A 309 4.62 -17.00 -12.24
N PRO A 310 5.03 -18.24 -11.97
CA PRO A 310 6.45 -18.59 -11.84
C PRO A 310 7.27 -18.06 -13.01
N GLY A 311 8.26 -17.19 -12.73
CA GLY A 311 9.12 -16.58 -13.75
C GLY A 311 8.54 -15.41 -14.53
N TRP A 312 7.34 -14.91 -14.20
CA TRP A 312 6.79 -13.69 -14.80
C TRP A 312 7.76 -12.52 -14.64
N GLN A 313 8.26 -11.98 -15.75
CA GLN A 313 9.29 -10.92 -15.76
C GLN A 313 10.53 -11.24 -14.88
N GLY A 314 10.86 -12.52 -14.72
CA GLY A 314 11.98 -12.98 -13.89
C GLY A 314 11.67 -13.11 -12.40
N TYR A 315 10.44 -12.78 -11.97
CA TYR A 315 10.03 -12.90 -10.56
C TYR A 315 9.61 -14.33 -10.21
N THR A 316 10.07 -14.84 -9.05
CA THR A 316 9.81 -16.21 -8.60
C THR A 316 9.07 -16.31 -7.26
N MET A 317 8.72 -15.18 -6.65
CA MET A 317 8.11 -15.16 -5.31
C MET A 317 6.60 -14.92 -5.35
N GLY A 318 5.92 -15.33 -6.44
CA GLY A 318 4.46 -15.35 -6.50
C GLY A 318 3.83 -16.39 -5.57
N ALA A 319 2.52 -16.45 -5.54
CA ALA A 319 1.75 -17.42 -4.77
C ALA A 319 0.70 -18.18 -5.60
N VAL A 320 0.94 -18.25 -6.91
CA VAL A 320 0.16 -19.06 -7.84
C VAL A 320 1.07 -20.08 -8.53
N ASP A 321 0.47 -21.20 -8.97
CA ASP A 321 1.16 -22.20 -9.79
C ASP A 321 1.13 -21.83 -11.29
N ASN A 322 1.73 -22.68 -12.13
CA ASN A 322 1.76 -22.51 -13.58
C ASN A 322 0.36 -22.55 -14.26
N ASN A 323 -0.69 -22.90 -13.52
CA ASN A 323 -2.07 -22.93 -13.99
C ASN A 323 -2.89 -21.73 -13.45
N GLY A 324 -2.27 -20.81 -12.73
CA GLY A 324 -2.93 -19.67 -12.10
C GLY A 324 -3.81 -20.03 -10.89
N ARG A 325 -3.54 -21.16 -10.24
CA ARG A 325 -4.21 -21.55 -9.00
C ARG A 325 -3.39 -21.07 -7.81
N LEU A 326 -4.10 -20.56 -6.77
CA LEU A 326 -3.45 -20.20 -5.53
C LEU A 326 -2.74 -21.40 -4.91
N THR A 327 -1.50 -21.21 -4.52
CA THR A 327 -0.78 -22.16 -3.68
C THR A 327 -1.23 -22.04 -2.22
N GLU A 328 -0.82 -22.96 -1.35
CA GLU A 328 -1.13 -22.88 0.07
C GLU A 328 -0.47 -21.68 0.79
N ALA A 329 0.45 -20.96 0.16
CA ALA A 329 1.13 -19.81 0.74
C ALA A 329 0.17 -18.78 1.33
N LEU A 330 -0.94 -18.48 0.65
CA LEU A 330 -1.92 -17.47 1.07
C LEU A 330 -2.97 -17.98 2.05
N GLN A 331 -2.99 -19.28 2.39
CA GLN A 331 -3.92 -19.84 3.38
C GLN A 331 -3.64 -19.35 4.82
N ALA A 332 -2.56 -18.60 5.05
CA ALA A 332 -2.29 -17.92 6.31
C ALA A 332 -3.18 -16.66 6.48
N PHE A 333 -3.73 -16.11 5.42
CA PHE A 333 -4.62 -14.94 5.43
C PHE A 333 -6.05 -15.35 5.74
#